data_5eac419c720c81bafe2f5bdacc2103cc
#
_entry.id   5eac419c720c81bafe2f5bdacc2103cc
#
_cell.length_a   1.000
_cell.length_b   1.000
_cell.length_c   1.000
_cell.angle_alpha   90.00
_cell.angle_beta   90.00
_cell.angle_gamma   90.00
#
_symmetry.space_group_name_H-M   'P 1'
#
loop_
_entity.id
_entity.type
_entity.pdbx_description
1 polymer ?
#
loop_
_entity_poly.entity_id
_entity_poly.type
_entity_poly.pdbx_seq_one_letter_code
_entity_poly.pdbx_strand_id
1 'polypeptide(L)'
;SLVGSEMCIRDRVTRQVRFAFLSSEEPTCTGYEIHMGRTSAVEGETLTPLVRLENGETDGCVADRKCAGSYIHGILDNPEVIEWLLAPYAEKLDQPQLDYAAFKEEQYNKLADHVRKHLNMPLLYQILTQND
;
A
#
# COMPACT_ATOMS: atom_id res chain seq x y z
N SER A 1 -2.81 5.76 -24.99
CA SER A 1 -2.04 5.28 -23.85
C SER A 1 -1.02 6.33 -23.46
N LEU A 2 -1.19 6.95 -22.30
CA LEU A 2 -0.37 8.09 -21.82
C LEU A 2 0.92 7.63 -21.12
N VAL A 3 1.12 6.33 -20.93
CA VAL A 3 2.21 5.79 -20.11
C VAL A 3 2.90 4.66 -20.87
N GLY A 4 4.21 4.78 -21.05
CA GLY A 4 5.07 3.69 -21.50
C GLY A 4 5.59 2.88 -20.30
N SER A 5 5.62 1.57 -20.43
CA SER A 5 6.17 0.68 -19.38
C SER A 5 7.27 -0.19 -20.00
N GLU A 6 8.47 -0.09 -19.43
CA GLU A 6 9.58 -0.99 -19.74
C GLU A 6 9.78 -1.99 -18.61
N MET A 7 9.75 -3.27 -18.93
CA MET A 7 9.93 -4.34 -17.97
C MET A 7 11.38 -4.86 -18.04
N CYS A 8 12.19 -4.43 -17.08
CA CYS A 8 13.53 -4.99 -16.88
C CYS A 8 13.49 -6.09 -15.81
N ILE A 9 13.74 -7.34 -16.20
CA ILE A 9 13.70 -8.51 -15.31
C ILE A 9 14.76 -8.45 -14.18
N ARG A 10 15.71 -7.52 -14.21
CA ARG A 10 16.83 -7.44 -13.26
C ARG A 10 16.55 -6.68 -11.97
N ASP A 11 15.54 -5.82 -11.94
CA ASP A 11 15.31 -4.90 -10.81
C ASP A 11 13.98 -5.22 -10.11
N ARG A 12 13.93 -6.34 -9.42
CA ARG A 12 12.85 -6.63 -8.51
C ARG A 12 13.09 -5.88 -7.20
N VAL A 13 12.29 -4.85 -6.95
CA VAL A 13 12.26 -4.16 -5.65
C VAL A 13 11.21 -4.85 -4.77
N THR A 14 11.59 -5.19 -3.56
CA THR A 14 10.66 -5.68 -2.52
C THR A 14 11.10 -5.06 -1.21
N ARG A 15 10.41 -4.01 -0.78
CA ARG A 15 10.72 -3.31 0.47
C ARG A 15 9.48 -2.71 1.11
N GLN A 16 9.48 -2.62 2.42
CA GLN A 16 8.53 -1.78 3.15
C GLN A 16 8.96 -0.32 2.97
N VAL A 17 7.99 0.56 2.70
CA VAL A 17 8.24 1.98 2.45
C VAL A 17 7.34 2.86 3.31
N ARG A 18 7.87 4.03 3.65
CA ARG A 18 7.10 5.16 4.15
C ARG A 18 7.05 6.23 3.09
N PHE A 19 5.91 6.89 2.97
CA PHE A 19 5.71 7.89 1.92
C PHE A 19 4.78 9.02 2.36
N ALA A 20 4.98 10.16 1.74
CA ALA A 20 4.08 11.30 1.76
C ALA A 20 3.13 11.19 0.56
N PHE A 21 1.83 11.35 0.82
CA PHE A 21 0.79 11.24 -0.21
C PHE A 21 0.52 12.62 -0.82
N LEU A 22 0.53 12.70 -2.16
CA LEU A 22 0.35 13.94 -2.92
C LEU A 22 1.32 15.06 -2.47
N SER A 23 0.77 16.20 -2.07
CA SER A 23 1.54 17.38 -1.63
C SER A 23 1.83 17.41 -0.13
N SER A 24 1.58 16.35 0.61
CA SER A 24 1.99 16.25 2.02
C SER A 24 3.52 16.33 2.12
N GLU A 25 4.03 17.00 3.14
CA GLU A 25 5.48 17.11 3.36
C GLU A 25 6.03 15.93 4.17
N GLU A 26 5.20 15.34 5.05
CA GLU A 26 5.61 14.28 5.95
C GLU A 26 5.20 12.89 5.45
N PRO A 27 6.10 11.88 5.54
CA PRO A 27 5.82 10.51 5.14
C PRO A 27 5.01 9.77 6.22
N THR A 28 3.73 10.12 6.35
CA THR A 28 2.80 9.53 7.34
C THR A 28 2.24 8.18 6.90
N CYS A 29 2.21 7.92 5.59
CA CYS A 29 1.67 6.71 5.00
C CYS A 29 2.70 5.58 4.93
N THR A 30 2.22 4.34 4.91
CA THR A 30 3.06 3.13 4.79
C THR A 30 2.54 2.18 3.73
N GLY A 31 3.43 1.36 3.18
CA GLY A 31 3.06 0.33 2.21
C GLY A 31 4.25 -0.55 1.84
N TYR A 32 4.08 -1.33 0.80
CA TYR A 32 5.12 -2.22 0.27
C TYR A 32 5.33 -1.91 -1.20
N GLU A 33 6.56 -1.61 -1.57
CA GLU A 33 6.96 -1.51 -2.97
C GLU A 33 7.37 -2.89 -3.46
N ILE A 34 6.61 -3.43 -4.41
CA ILE A 34 6.87 -4.76 -5.02
C ILE A 34 6.61 -4.62 -6.51
N HIS A 35 7.65 -4.33 -7.27
CA HIS A 35 7.50 -4.23 -8.72
C HIS A 35 8.75 -4.67 -9.47
N MET A 36 8.58 -4.94 -10.75
CA MET A 36 9.62 -5.12 -11.74
C MET A 36 9.36 -4.15 -12.89
N GLY A 37 10.35 -3.36 -13.24
CA GLY A 37 10.26 -2.38 -14.31
C GLY A 37 10.07 -0.95 -13.82
N ARG A 38 10.14 -0.02 -14.76
CA ARG A 38 9.94 1.41 -14.57
C ARG A 38 8.82 1.91 -15.45
N THR A 39 7.97 2.77 -14.89
CA THR A 39 6.99 3.53 -15.65
C THR A 39 7.50 4.94 -15.82
N SER A 40 7.52 5.42 -17.04
CA SER A 40 7.93 6.79 -17.36
C SER A 40 6.86 7.49 -18.19
N ALA A 41 6.87 8.82 -18.16
CA ALA A 41 6.04 9.60 -19.05
C ALA A 41 6.44 9.35 -20.51
N VAL A 42 5.47 9.42 -21.42
CA VAL A 42 5.73 9.48 -22.85
C VAL A 42 6.39 10.81 -23.17
N GLU A 43 7.26 10.83 -24.18
CA GLU A 43 8.00 12.04 -24.58
C GLU A 43 7.07 13.25 -24.78
N GLY A 44 7.37 14.34 -24.09
CA GLY A 44 6.57 15.57 -24.08
C GLY A 44 5.48 15.66 -23.03
N GLU A 45 5.28 14.61 -22.22
CA GLU A 45 4.29 14.58 -21.12
C GLU A 45 4.98 14.72 -19.76
N THR A 46 4.32 15.40 -18.83
CA THR A 46 4.77 15.51 -17.42
C THR A 46 3.79 14.74 -16.53
N LEU A 47 4.27 13.78 -15.77
CA LEU A 47 3.46 13.06 -14.79
C LEU A 47 3.56 13.75 -13.43
N THR A 48 2.42 14.00 -12.80
CA THR A 48 2.38 14.42 -11.40
C THR A 48 2.51 13.18 -10.53
N PRO A 49 3.55 13.07 -9.69
CA PRO A 49 3.72 11.93 -8.81
C PRO A 49 2.55 11.81 -7.83
N LEU A 50 2.14 10.58 -7.54
CA LEU A 50 1.10 10.31 -6.54
C LEU A 50 1.68 10.34 -5.12
N VAL A 51 2.90 9.84 -4.95
CA VAL A 51 3.58 9.76 -3.66
C VAL A 51 5.05 10.15 -3.77
N ARG A 52 5.60 10.60 -2.65
CA ARG A 52 7.04 10.81 -2.45
C ARG A 52 7.52 9.93 -1.32
N LEU A 53 8.47 9.06 -1.60
CA LEU A 53 9.08 8.15 -0.65
C LEU A 53 9.99 8.91 0.33
N GLU A 54 10.24 8.32 1.50
CA GLU A 54 11.12 8.90 2.54
C GLU A 54 12.56 9.12 2.04
N ASN A 55 13.02 8.34 1.06
CA ASN A 55 14.33 8.52 0.42
C ASN A 55 14.37 9.62 -0.66
N GLY A 56 13.26 10.33 -0.87
CA GLY A 56 13.12 11.40 -1.87
C GLY A 56 12.73 10.96 -3.28
N GLU A 57 12.67 9.64 -3.54
CA GLU A 57 12.14 9.11 -4.80
C GLU A 57 10.63 9.33 -4.88
N THR A 58 10.10 9.31 -6.10
CA THR A 58 8.66 9.45 -6.36
C THR A 58 8.12 8.20 -7.02
N ASP A 59 6.86 7.85 -6.69
CA ASP A 59 6.15 6.74 -7.32
C ASP A 59 4.73 7.15 -7.70
N GLY A 60 4.24 6.41 -8.68
CA GLY A 60 2.90 6.58 -9.19
C GLY A 60 2.69 7.85 -10.03
N CYS A 61 1.47 8.01 -10.47
CA CYS A 61 1.05 9.19 -11.21
C CYS A 61 -0.42 9.52 -10.96
N VAL A 62 -0.74 10.79 -11.05
CA VAL A 62 -2.10 11.31 -11.10
C VAL A 62 -2.31 11.91 -12.48
N ALA A 63 -3.15 11.29 -13.29
CA ALA A 63 -3.56 11.84 -14.58
C ALA A 63 -4.71 12.83 -14.41
N ASP A 64 -5.68 12.48 -13.59
CA ASP A 64 -6.77 13.35 -13.14
C ASP A 64 -7.35 12.86 -11.80
N ARG A 65 -8.42 13.51 -11.32
CA ARG A 65 -9.06 13.17 -10.04
C ARG A 65 -9.65 11.75 -9.99
N LYS A 66 -9.84 11.10 -11.14
CA LYS A 66 -10.44 9.76 -11.28
C LYS A 66 -9.43 8.71 -11.77
N CYS A 67 -8.24 9.16 -12.12
CA CYS A 67 -7.22 8.29 -12.70
C CYS A 67 -5.87 8.54 -12.02
N ALA A 68 -5.51 7.62 -11.16
CA ALA A 68 -4.22 7.58 -10.47
C ALA A 68 -3.71 6.15 -10.38
N GLY A 69 -2.41 5.97 -10.30
CA GLY A 69 -1.78 4.66 -10.18
C GLY A 69 -0.49 4.73 -9.39
N SER A 70 -0.14 3.63 -8.72
CA SER A 70 1.08 3.48 -7.93
C SER A 70 1.53 2.02 -7.92
N TYR A 71 2.81 1.78 -7.71
CA TYR A 71 3.38 0.45 -7.45
C TYR A 71 3.36 0.08 -5.96
N ILE A 72 2.87 0.96 -5.09
CA ILE A 72 2.82 0.70 -3.65
C ILE A 72 1.62 -0.18 -3.33
N HIS A 73 1.89 -1.39 -2.89
CA HIS A 73 0.90 -2.30 -2.35
C HIS A 73 0.49 -1.85 -0.93
N GLY A 74 -0.79 -2.00 -0.59
CA GLY A 74 -1.33 -1.54 0.69
C GLY A 74 -1.53 -0.02 0.77
N ILE A 75 -1.42 0.71 -0.35
CA ILE A 75 -1.64 2.15 -0.39
C ILE A 75 -3.03 2.53 0.16
N LEU A 76 -4.03 1.69 -0.07
CA LEU A 76 -5.40 1.87 0.42
C LEU A 76 -5.58 1.54 1.91
N ASP A 77 -4.56 1.07 2.61
CA ASP A 77 -4.58 0.88 4.06
C ASP A 77 -4.42 2.22 4.81
N ASN A 78 -4.09 3.29 4.09
CA ASN A 78 -3.83 4.62 4.66
C ASN A 78 -5.08 5.50 4.58
N PRO A 79 -5.57 6.05 5.71
CA PRO A 79 -6.76 6.89 5.76
C PRO A 79 -6.72 8.09 4.81
N GLU A 80 -5.57 8.77 4.72
CA GLU A 80 -5.38 9.93 3.83
C GLU A 80 -5.68 9.60 2.36
N VAL A 81 -5.29 8.41 1.91
CA VAL A 81 -5.54 7.94 0.54
C VAL A 81 -7.01 7.66 0.32
N ILE A 82 -7.64 7.00 1.29
CA ILE A 82 -9.08 6.70 1.26
C ILE A 82 -9.90 8.01 1.25
N GLU A 83 -9.57 8.95 2.11
CA GLU A 83 -10.25 10.26 2.16
C GLU A 83 -10.15 10.99 0.82
N TRP A 84 -8.96 11.00 0.22
CA TRP A 84 -8.77 11.61 -1.09
C TRP A 84 -9.60 10.93 -2.18
N LEU A 85 -9.66 9.59 -2.21
CA LEU A 85 -10.45 8.84 -3.17
C LEU A 85 -11.95 9.08 -3.01
N LEU A 86 -12.43 9.15 -1.77
CA LEU A 86 -13.85 9.28 -1.44
C LEU A 86 -14.33 10.73 -1.45
N ALA A 87 -13.45 11.73 -1.39
CA ALA A 87 -13.82 13.14 -1.34
C ALA A 87 -14.83 13.59 -2.41
N PRO A 88 -14.79 13.11 -3.68
CA PRO A 88 -15.79 13.47 -4.67
C PRO A 88 -17.20 12.90 -4.38
N TYR A 89 -17.29 11.95 -3.48
CA TYR A 89 -18.51 11.22 -3.14
C TYR A 89 -18.97 11.48 -1.70
N ALA A 90 -18.26 12.34 -0.96
CA ALA A 90 -18.47 12.58 0.48
C ALA A 90 -19.93 12.96 0.82
N GLU A 91 -20.61 13.75 -0.02
CA GLU A 91 -22.04 14.11 0.16
C GLU A 91 -23.00 12.92 0.10
N LYS A 92 -22.57 11.80 -0.48
CA LYS A 92 -23.37 10.57 -0.66
C LYS A 92 -23.02 9.48 0.34
N LEU A 93 -21.94 9.65 1.08
CA LEU A 93 -21.42 8.68 2.02
C LEU A 93 -21.72 9.12 3.45
N ASP A 94 -22.88 8.71 3.95
CA ASP A 94 -23.26 8.85 5.37
C ASP A 94 -22.61 7.74 6.21
N GLN A 95 -21.28 7.59 6.10
CA GLN A 95 -20.53 6.50 6.74
C GLN A 95 -19.56 7.08 7.78
N PRO A 96 -19.50 6.49 8.99
CA PRO A 96 -18.41 6.76 9.91
C PRO A 96 -17.08 6.33 9.26
N GLN A 97 -16.06 7.13 9.50
CA GLN A 97 -14.68 6.85 9.04
C GLN A 97 -14.26 5.46 9.53
N LEU A 98 -14.12 4.51 8.60
CA LEU A 98 -13.66 3.17 8.93
C LEU A 98 -12.16 3.21 9.20
N ASP A 99 -11.76 2.97 10.44
CA ASP A 99 -10.35 2.67 10.74
C ASP A 99 -10.02 1.27 10.21
N TYR A 100 -9.53 1.25 8.96
CA TYR A 100 -9.21 0.00 8.28
C TYR A 100 -8.05 -0.74 8.96
N ALA A 101 -7.10 -0.05 9.57
CA ALA A 101 -5.99 -0.66 10.29
C ALA A 101 -6.50 -1.40 11.54
N ALA A 102 -7.33 -0.77 12.35
CA ALA A 102 -7.97 -1.41 13.50
C ALA A 102 -8.86 -2.59 13.10
N PHE A 103 -9.64 -2.44 12.03
CA PHE A 103 -10.46 -3.54 11.49
C PHE A 103 -9.60 -4.74 11.08
N LYS A 104 -8.52 -4.50 10.34
CA LYS A 104 -7.60 -5.56 9.88
C LYS A 104 -6.95 -6.30 11.06
N GLU A 105 -6.49 -5.56 12.06
CA GLU A 105 -5.92 -6.13 13.29
C GLU A 105 -6.93 -7.02 14.04
N GLU A 106 -8.17 -6.58 14.13
CA GLU A 106 -9.24 -7.39 14.73
C GLU A 106 -9.46 -8.71 13.95
N GLN A 107 -9.45 -8.67 12.61
CA GLN A 107 -9.59 -9.89 11.81
C GLN A 107 -8.39 -10.84 11.99
N TYR A 108 -7.17 -10.31 12.08
CA TYR A 108 -5.98 -11.13 12.37
C TYR A 108 -6.06 -11.79 13.74
N ASN A 109 -6.52 -11.08 14.76
CA ASN A 109 -6.71 -11.64 16.10
C ASN A 109 -7.76 -12.74 16.11
N LYS A 110 -8.88 -12.55 15.43
CA LYS A 110 -9.91 -13.61 15.24
C LYS A 110 -9.35 -14.85 14.56
N LEU A 111 -8.56 -14.66 13.50
CA LEU A 111 -7.90 -15.78 12.81
C LEU A 111 -6.89 -16.49 13.73
N ALA A 112 -6.08 -15.75 14.46
CA ALA A 112 -5.11 -16.32 15.41
C ALA A 112 -5.79 -17.15 16.49
N ASP A 113 -6.91 -16.68 17.03
CA ASP A 113 -7.69 -17.41 18.03
C ASP A 113 -8.33 -18.67 17.44
N HIS A 114 -8.83 -18.60 16.21
CA HIS A 114 -9.34 -19.77 15.51
C HIS A 114 -8.25 -20.83 15.32
N VAL A 115 -7.07 -20.42 14.84
CA VAL A 115 -5.92 -21.31 14.66
C VAL A 115 -5.50 -21.96 15.97
N ARG A 116 -5.37 -21.19 17.06
CA ARG A 116 -5.02 -21.70 18.40
C ARG A 116 -5.99 -22.75 18.91
N LYS A 117 -7.29 -22.59 18.64
CA LYS A 117 -8.32 -23.55 19.06
C LYS A 117 -8.27 -24.89 18.31
N HIS A 118 -7.74 -24.91 17.09
CA HIS A 118 -7.78 -26.06 16.20
C HIS A 118 -6.42 -26.72 15.99
N LEU A 119 -5.33 -26.15 16.49
CA LEU A 119 -4.00 -26.73 16.46
C LEU A 119 -3.57 -27.23 17.85
N ASN A 120 -2.79 -28.32 17.85
CA ASN A 120 -2.08 -28.74 19.06
C ASN A 120 -0.90 -27.79 19.31
N MET A 121 -1.17 -26.66 19.97
CA MET A 121 -0.17 -25.62 20.22
C MET A 121 1.05 -26.13 21.02
N PRO A 122 0.89 -26.98 22.08
CA PRO A 122 2.04 -27.56 22.77
C PRO A 122 2.96 -28.35 21.85
N LEU A 123 2.41 -29.19 20.96
CA LEU A 123 3.19 -29.94 19.99
C LEU A 123 3.91 -29.03 18.99
N LEU A 124 3.23 -27.97 18.51
CA LEU A 124 3.82 -26.99 17.63
C LEU A 124 5.04 -26.31 18.25
N TYR A 125 4.94 -25.85 19.50
CA TYR A 125 6.06 -25.25 20.22
C TYR A 125 7.18 -26.26 20.48
N GLN A 126 6.86 -27.51 20.80
CA GLN A 126 7.86 -28.56 20.97
C GLN A 126 8.67 -28.78 19.67
N ILE A 127 8.02 -28.81 18.50
CA ILE A 127 8.70 -28.98 17.21
C ILE A 127 9.62 -27.79 16.92
N LEU A 128 9.16 -26.57 17.18
CA LEU A 128 9.93 -25.34 16.93
C LEU A 128 11.18 -25.24 17.83
N THR A 129 11.12 -25.75 19.07
CA THR A 129 12.23 -25.68 20.02
C THR A 129 13.19 -26.88 19.94
N GLN A 130 12.89 -27.92 19.17
CA GLN A 130 13.76 -29.08 18.98
C GLN A 130 14.78 -28.92 17.84
N ASN A 131 14.74 -27.81 17.10
CA ASN A 131 15.62 -27.54 15.96
C ASN A 131 16.75 -26.52 16.30
N ASP A 132 16.99 -26.26 17.57
CA ASP A 132 18.17 -25.59 18.12
C ASP A 132 19.03 -26.68 18.85
#